data_40d84abdda53cf0b4796085b967fe25a
#
_entry.id   40d84abdda53cf0b4796085b967fe25a
#
_cell.length_a   1.000
_cell.length_b   1.000
_cell.length_c   1.000
_cell.angle_alpha   90.00
_cell.angle_beta   90.00
_cell.angle_gamma   90.00
#
_symmetry.space_group_name_H-M   'P 1'
#
loop_
_entity.id
_entity.type
_entity.pdbx_description
1 polymer ?
#
loop_
_entity_poly.entity_id
_entity_poly.type
_entity_poly.pdbx_seq_one_letter_code
_entity_poly.pdbx_strand_id
1 'polypeptide(L)'
;GFDDPWETINTIDLALTWMHGYSKSTQLFVGGIARSSYEEDASSSTVFGGSIGIVHSFSSNFTLGLGVGVIEQVLEDARLFPVFVLDWKLSENLRVSSDLSTRFGTRTGVELIWEPTSDWSLGAGISYGYRRFRLDYDGIAPNGAGETTSWPLTLRATYHASPSFDLTLMGGIVFSGQLEVTDQTRNVIERQDYESAGVIGVIGQLRF
;
A
#
# COMPACT_ATOMS: atom_id res chain seq x y z
N GLY A 1 15.25 1.04 -23.65
CA GLY A 1 14.43 0.59 -22.55
C GLY A 1 15.11 -0.57 -21.84
N PHE A 2 14.79 -0.78 -20.58
CA PHE A 2 15.28 -1.94 -19.87
C PHE A 2 14.71 -3.23 -20.47
N ASP A 3 15.56 -4.18 -20.83
CA ASP A 3 15.21 -5.58 -20.86
C ASP A 3 15.50 -6.10 -19.42
N ASP A 4 14.49 -6.21 -18.57
CA ASP A 4 14.54 -6.66 -17.17
C ASP A 4 15.61 -5.94 -16.30
N PRO A 5 15.27 -4.77 -15.70
CA PRO A 5 16.24 -3.96 -14.93
C PRO A 5 16.66 -4.61 -13.60
N TRP A 6 15.93 -5.61 -13.13
CA TRP A 6 16.17 -6.41 -11.90
C TRP A 6 15.49 -7.76 -11.99
N GLU A 7 15.93 -8.69 -11.15
CA GLU A 7 15.36 -10.03 -11.01
C GLU A 7 14.20 -10.06 -10.01
N THR A 8 14.05 -11.17 -9.28
CA THR A 8 13.00 -11.36 -8.27
C THR A 8 13.21 -10.45 -7.07
N ILE A 9 12.19 -9.67 -6.71
CA ILE A 9 12.21 -8.82 -5.51
C ILE A 9 11.52 -9.51 -4.36
N ASN A 10 12.27 -9.75 -3.29
CA ASN A 10 11.78 -10.26 -2.02
C ASN A 10 11.38 -9.11 -1.11
N THR A 11 10.21 -9.20 -0.47
CA THR A 11 9.74 -8.16 0.47
C THR A 11 9.14 -8.82 1.71
N ILE A 12 9.60 -8.37 2.88
CA ILE A 12 9.06 -8.75 4.19
C ILE A 12 8.69 -7.46 4.92
N ASP A 13 7.42 -7.35 5.32
CA ASP A 13 6.88 -6.22 6.08
C ASP A 13 6.38 -6.70 7.45
N LEU A 14 6.79 -6.00 8.49
CA LEU A 14 6.20 -6.09 9.82
C LEU A 14 5.65 -4.73 10.20
N ALA A 15 4.34 -4.65 10.46
CA ALA A 15 3.68 -3.41 10.82
C ALA A 15 2.83 -3.57 12.08
N LEU A 16 2.89 -2.57 12.96
CA LEU A 16 2.13 -2.50 14.18
C LEU A 16 1.42 -1.14 14.25
N THR A 17 0.15 -1.14 14.66
CA THR A 17 -0.59 0.08 14.94
C THR A 17 -1.24 -0.01 16.30
N TRP A 18 -0.98 1.00 17.12
CA TRP A 18 -1.66 1.21 18.37
C TRP A 18 -2.67 2.35 18.24
N MET A 19 -3.88 2.13 18.75
CA MET A 19 -4.95 3.13 18.75
C MET A 19 -5.41 3.42 20.18
N HIS A 20 -5.58 4.69 20.49
CA HIS A 20 -6.04 5.14 21.80
C HIS A 20 -7.25 6.06 21.66
N GLY A 21 -8.35 5.71 22.33
CA GLY A 21 -9.56 6.53 22.39
C GLY A 21 -9.38 7.73 23.31
N TYR A 22 -9.25 8.93 22.74
CA TYR A 22 -9.20 10.18 23.47
C TYR A 22 -10.60 10.63 23.92
N SER A 23 -11.61 10.36 23.09
CA SER A 23 -13.03 10.58 23.41
C SER A 23 -13.89 9.53 22.72
N LYS A 24 -15.24 9.61 22.86
CA LYS A 24 -16.16 8.70 22.16
C LYS A 24 -16.08 8.81 20.64
N SER A 25 -15.66 9.96 20.12
CA SER A 25 -15.59 10.24 18.67
C SER A 25 -14.17 10.46 18.15
N THR A 26 -13.17 10.49 19.04
CA THR A 26 -11.78 10.83 18.64
C THR A 26 -10.82 9.77 19.13
N GLN A 27 -9.97 9.28 18.21
CA GLN A 27 -8.91 8.33 18.49
C GLN A 27 -7.58 8.87 18.00
N LEU A 28 -6.54 8.62 18.75
CA LEU A 28 -5.15 8.80 18.31
C LEU A 28 -4.63 7.47 17.79
N PHE A 29 -3.81 7.49 16.76
CA PHE A 29 -3.06 6.33 16.34
C PHE A 29 -1.56 6.59 16.30
N VAL A 30 -0.80 5.57 16.60
CA VAL A 30 0.66 5.52 16.42
C VAL A 30 0.98 4.21 15.71
N GLY A 31 1.72 4.29 14.61
CA GLY A 31 2.12 3.14 13.82
C GLY A 31 3.62 3.01 13.74
N GLY A 32 4.11 1.79 13.60
CA GLY A 32 5.50 1.47 13.29
C GLY A 32 5.58 0.41 12.21
N ILE A 33 6.60 0.48 11.37
CA ILE A 33 6.90 -0.51 10.34
C ILE A 33 8.38 -0.81 10.30
N ALA A 34 8.69 -2.09 10.07
CA ALA A 34 10.00 -2.56 9.62
C ALA A 34 9.79 -3.28 8.28
N ARG A 35 10.51 -2.88 7.26
CA ARG A 35 10.44 -3.45 5.91
C ARG A 35 11.82 -3.87 5.46
N SER A 36 11.94 -5.07 4.93
CA SER A 36 13.10 -5.53 4.16
C SER A 36 12.65 -5.80 2.74
N SER A 37 13.23 -5.07 1.76
CA SER A 37 12.89 -5.24 0.35
C SER A 37 14.18 -5.21 -0.48
N TYR A 38 14.46 -6.31 -1.16
CA TYR A 38 15.73 -6.51 -1.84
C TYR A 38 15.59 -7.51 -3.00
N GLU A 39 16.46 -7.38 -3.99
CA GLU A 39 16.63 -8.34 -5.08
C GLU A 39 17.23 -9.65 -4.59
N GLU A 40 17.02 -10.77 -5.28
CA GLU A 40 17.28 -12.12 -4.76
C GLU A 40 18.70 -12.29 -4.22
N ASP A 41 19.71 -11.86 -4.87
CA ASP A 41 21.11 -12.00 -4.42
C ASP A 41 21.67 -10.73 -3.72
N ALA A 42 20.81 -9.74 -3.48
CA ALA A 42 21.21 -8.52 -2.80
C ALA A 42 21.42 -8.73 -1.28
N SER A 43 22.31 -7.94 -0.70
CA SER A 43 22.37 -7.83 0.75
C SER A 43 21.04 -7.31 1.31
N SER A 44 20.48 -7.97 2.34
CA SER A 44 19.23 -7.53 2.97
C SER A 44 19.34 -6.08 3.43
N SER A 45 18.32 -5.29 3.11
CA SER A 45 18.23 -3.89 3.53
C SER A 45 16.92 -3.69 4.27
N THR A 46 17.01 -3.49 5.58
CA THR A 46 15.85 -3.23 6.44
C THR A 46 15.76 -1.75 6.71
N VAL A 47 14.60 -1.18 6.45
CA VAL A 47 14.25 0.21 6.72
C VAL A 47 13.14 0.27 7.77
N PHE A 48 13.14 1.32 8.57
CA PHE A 48 12.17 1.54 9.62
C PHE A 48 11.34 2.78 9.34
N GLY A 49 10.11 2.77 9.84
CA GLY A 49 9.23 3.91 9.71
C GLY A 49 8.24 4.01 10.85
N GLY A 50 7.59 5.15 10.94
CA GLY A 50 6.55 5.38 11.92
C GLY A 50 5.52 6.37 11.42
N SER A 51 4.36 6.37 12.06
CA SER A 51 3.30 7.32 11.75
C SER A 51 2.53 7.69 13.01
N ILE A 52 1.95 8.89 12.99
CA ILE A 52 1.09 9.38 14.05
C ILE A 52 -0.05 10.19 13.45
N GLY A 53 -1.21 10.12 14.05
CA GLY A 53 -2.35 10.91 13.59
C GLY A 53 -3.56 10.80 14.49
N ILE A 54 -4.62 11.45 14.04
CA ILE A 54 -5.90 11.53 14.73
C ILE A 54 -7.01 11.09 13.77
N VAL A 55 -7.96 10.32 14.29
CA VAL A 55 -9.18 9.91 13.60
C VAL A 55 -10.36 10.47 14.37
N HIS A 56 -11.27 11.16 13.68
CA HIS A 56 -12.47 11.73 14.26
C HIS A 56 -13.72 11.28 13.53
N SER A 57 -14.68 10.76 14.27
CA SER A 57 -16.01 10.41 13.77
C SER A 57 -16.93 11.63 13.95
N PHE A 58 -17.21 12.32 12.87
CA PHE A 58 -18.10 13.50 12.84
C PHE A 58 -19.57 13.10 12.99
N SER A 59 -19.89 11.88 12.56
CA SER A 59 -21.21 11.26 12.72
C SER A 59 -21.07 9.74 12.72
N SER A 60 -22.19 9.02 12.89
CA SER A 60 -22.24 7.55 12.72
C SER A 60 -21.88 7.10 11.30
N ASN A 61 -21.94 8.01 10.32
CA ASN A 61 -21.76 7.71 8.90
C ASN A 61 -20.49 8.31 8.30
N PHE A 62 -19.79 9.19 9.03
CA PHE A 62 -18.61 9.86 8.50
C PHE A 62 -17.48 9.95 9.51
N THR A 63 -16.37 9.28 9.17
CA THR A 63 -15.12 9.29 9.93
C THR A 63 -13.99 9.75 9.02
N LEU A 64 -13.20 10.68 9.49
CA LEU A 64 -12.02 11.20 8.81
C LEU A 64 -10.83 11.18 9.77
N GLY A 65 -9.69 10.78 9.28
CA GLY A 65 -8.43 10.83 10.02
C GLY A 65 -7.32 11.43 9.17
N LEU A 66 -6.44 12.16 9.84
CA LEU A 66 -5.25 12.75 9.25
C LEU A 66 -4.04 12.45 10.13
N GLY A 67 -2.92 12.25 9.49
CA GLY A 67 -1.65 12.00 10.16
C GLY A 67 -0.47 12.26 9.25
N VAL A 68 0.70 12.03 9.81
CA VAL A 68 1.97 12.07 9.10
C VAL A 68 2.77 10.83 9.44
N GLY A 69 3.47 10.31 8.45
CA GLY A 69 4.42 9.23 8.61
C GLY A 69 5.79 9.61 8.07
N VAL A 70 6.78 8.90 8.55
CA VAL A 70 8.17 8.95 8.06
C VAL A 70 8.65 7.52 7.88
N ILE A 71 9.38 7.26 6.80
CA ILE A 71 10.01 5.97 6.54
C ILE A 71 11.40 6.19 5.97
N GLU A 72 12.38 5.47 6.48
CA GLU A 72 13.71 5.40 5.90
C GLU A 72 13.64 4.84 4.47
N GLN A 73 14.58 5.26 3.64
CA GLN A 73 14.69 4.80 2.25
C GLN A 73 16.03 4.11 2.02
N VAL A 74 16.02 3.12 1.13
CA VAL A 74 17.27 2.49 0.67
C VAL A 74 18.06 3.51 -0.14
N LEU A 75 19.29 3.84 0.32
CA LEU A 75 20.21 4.81 -0.33
C LEU A 75 19.65 6.22 -0.50
N GLU A 76 18.64 6.62 0.28
CA GLU A 76 18.10 7.97 0.27
C GLU A 76 17.75 8.48 1.66
N ASP A 77 17.40 9.76 1.74
CA ASP A 77 16.91 10.36 2.97
C ASP A 77 15.52 9.83 3.31
N ALA A 78 15.15 9.89 4.59
CA ALA A 78 13.84 9.46 5.03
C ALA A 78 12.73 10.27 4.35
N ARG A 79 11.69 9.56 3.91
CA ARG A 79 10.54 10.15 3.20
C ARG A 79 9.40 10.42 4.17
N LEU A 80 8.89 11.65 4.12
CA LEU A 80 7.64 12.02 4.78
C LEU A 80 6.45 11.70 3.87
N PHE A 81 5.36 11.19 4.46
CA PHE A 81 4.13 10.95 3.73
C PHE A 81 2.90 11.29 4.56
N PRO A 82 1.83 11.80 3.93
CA PRO A 82 0.56 12.01 4.60
C PRO A 82 -0.11 10.67 4.88
N VAL A 83 -0.74 10.54 6.06
CA VAL A 83 -1.62 9.42 6.39
C VAL A 83 -3.05 9.92 6.36
N PHE A 84 -3.89 9.26 5.56
CA PHE A 84 -5.28 9.62 5.37
C PHE A 84 -6.18 8.43 5.72
N VAL A 85 -7.20 8.69 6.51
CA VAL A 85 -8.21 7.72 6.93
C VAL A 85 -9.58 8.24 6.55
N LEU A 86 -10.32 7.50 5.75
CA LEU A 86 -11.68 7.83 5.37
C LEU A 86 -12.58 6.60 5.57
N ASP A 87 -13.71 6.80 6.23
CA ASP A 87 -14.83 5.88 6.22
C ASP A 87 -16.12 6.71 6.14
N TRP A 88 -16.78 6.64 5.00
CA TRP A 88 -17.97 7.42 4.71
C TRP A 88 -19.09 6.54 4.16
N LYS A 89 -20.10 6.29 4.98
CA LYS A 89 -21.33 5.60 4.58
C LYS A 89 -22.25 6.57 3.86
N LEU A 90 -22.35 6.42 2.53
CA LEU A 90 -23.21 7.23 1.67
C LEU A 90 -24.68 6.77 1.78
N SER A 91 -24.90 5.46 1.96
CA SER A 91 -26.20 4.83 2.21
C SER A 91 -26.00 3.57 3.04
N GLU A 92 -27.08 2.80 3.28
CA GLU A 92 -27.01 1.54 4.04
C GLU A 92 -26.09 0.50 3.40
N ASN A 93 -25.99 0.53 2.07
CA ASN A 93 -25.23 -0.45 1.28
C ASN A 93 -24.12 0.17 0.43
N LEU A 94 -23.81 1.46 0.58
CA LEU A 94 -22.77 2.15 -0.19
C LEU A 94 -21.83 2.94 0.72
N ARG A 95 -20.53 2.66 0.61
CA ARG A 95 -19.48 3.26 1.45
C ARG A 95 -18.26 3.64 0.63
N VAL A 96 -17.62 4.75 0.98
CA VAL A 96 -16.26 5.09 0.53
C VAL A 96 -15.31 4.86 1.70
N SER A 97 -14.25 4.13 1.47
CA SER A 97 -13.25 3.82 2.50
C SER A 97 -11.83 3.95 1.96
N SER A 98 -10.92 4.47 2.79
CA SER A 98 -9.49 4.24 2.58
C SER A 98 -9.12 2.96 3.31
N ASP A 99 -8.58 1.96 2.62
CA ASP A 99 -8.16 0.73 3.28
C ASP A 99 -7.01 0.99 4.25
N LEU A 100 -7.27 0.71 5.51
CA LEU A 100 -6.29 0.87 6.59
C LEU A 100 -5.25 -0.25 6.62
N SER A 101 -5.51 -1.40 6.01
CA SER A 101 -4.59 -2.53 5.98
C SER A 101 -3.36 -2.26 5.10
N THR A 102 -3.47 -1.32 4.16
CA THR A 102 -2.39 -0.92 3.25
C THR A 102 -1.61 0.32 3.70
N ARG A 103 -1.86 0.83 4.91
CA ARG A 103 -1.40 2.14 5.42
C ARG A 103 0.10 2.30 5.60
N PHE A 104 0.85 1.23 5.62
CA PHE A 104 2.27 1.32 5.91
C PHE A 104 3.12 1.45 4.64
N GLY A 105 2.93 2.57 3.95
CA GLY A 105 3.95 3.12 3.06
C GLY A 105 4.10 2.51 1.66
N THR A 106 3.32 1.49 1.26
CA THR A 106 3.38 0.97 -0.11
C THR A 106 2.18 1.34 -0.96
N ARG A 107 1.01 1.50 -0.36
CA ARG A 107 -0.20 1.89 -1.09
C ARG A 107 -1.06 2.81 -0.24
N THR A 108 -1.52 3.88 -0.84
CA THR A 108 -2.54 4.78 -0.29
C THR A 108 -3.63 4.90 -1.32
N GLY A 109 -4.88 4.67 -0.95
CA GLY A 109 -5.96 4.67 -1.91
C GLY A 109 -7.32 4.89 -1.27
N VAL A 110 -8.31 4.98 -2.13
CA VAL A 110 -9.73 5.03 -1.75
C VAL A 110 -10.51 4.02 -2.57
N GLU A 111 -11.53 3.45 -1.97
CA GLU A 111 -12.39 2.45 -2.58
C GLU A 111 -13.85 2.82 -2.33
N LEU A 112 -14.67 2.75 -3.36
CA LEU A 112 -16.12 2.74 -3.30
C LEU A 112 -16.56 1.29 -3.14
N ILE A 113 -17.32 0.99 -2.07
CA ILE A 113 -17.76 -0.35 -1.71
C ILE A 113 -19.28 -0.36 -1.75
N TRP A 114 -19.85 -1.28 -2.51
CA TRP A 114 -21.28 -1.53 -2.59
C TRP A 114 -21.60 -2.94 -2.11
N GLU A 115 -22.52 -3.05 -1.14
CA GLU A 115 -22.98 -4.27 -0.51
C GLU A 115 -24.43 -4.55 -0.94
N PRO A 116 -24.67 -5.13 -2.16
CA PRO A 116 -26.02 -5.38 -2.67
C PRO A 116 -26.82 -6.36 -1.81
N THR A 117 -26.13 -7.27 -1.14
CA THR A 117 -26.69 -8.25 -0.20
C THR A 117 -25.72 -8.47 0.95
N SER A 118 -26.15 -9.21 1.97
CA SER A 118 -25.28 -9.61 3.10
C SER A 118 -24.11 -10.51 2.68
N ASP A 119 -24.24 -11.19 1.54
CA ASP A 119 -23.30 -12.21 1.11
C ASP A 119 -22.29 -11.67 0.08
N TRP A 120 -22.54 -10.49 -0.49
CA TRP A 120 -21.70 -9.90 -1.52
C TRP A 120 -21.29 -8.48 -1.23
N SER A 121 -20.01 -8.20 -1.45
CA SER A 121 -19.43 -6.85 -1.44
C SER A 121 -18.67 -6.64 -2.76
N LEU A 122 -19.02 -5.57 -3.48
CA LEU A 122 -18.36 -5.14 -4.71
C LEU A 122 -17.57 -3.88 -4.43
N GLY A 123 -16.33 -3.80 -4.89
CA GLY A 123 -15.46 -2.66 -4.67
C GLY A 123 -14.86 -2.14 -5.98
N ALA A 124 -14.72 -0.82 -6.07
CA ALA A 124 -13.97 -0.14 -7.13
C ALA A 124 -13.03 0.87 -6.48
N GLY A 125 -11.74 0.73 -6.69
CA GLY A 125 -10.74 1.52 -5.98
C GLY A 125 -9.59 1.99 -6.86
N ILE A 126 -9.01 3.13 -6.48
CA ILE A 126 -7.76 3.64 -7.02
C ILE A 126 -6.76 3.81 -5.88
N SER A 127 -5.51 3.45 -6.12
CA SER A 127 -4.44 3.62 -5.14
C SER A 127 -3.17 4.15 -5.79
N TYR A 128 -2.30 4.69 -4.97
CA TYR A 128 -0.92 5.01 -5.32
C TYR A 128 -0.01 3.98 -4.69
N GLY A 129 0.82 3.33 -5.49
CA GLY A 129 1.83 2.38 -5.06
C GLY A 129 3.22 2.99 -5.18
N TYR A 130 4.03 2.81 -4.14
CA TYR A 130 5.43 3.19 -4.11
C TYR A 130 6.23 2.07 -3.46
N ARG A 131 7.33 1.67 -4.10
CA ARG A 131 8.26 0.67 -3.55
C ARG A 131 9.67 1.04 -3.93
N ARG A 132 10.59 0.99 -2.95
CA ARG A 132 12.02 1.12 -3.15
C ARG A 132 12.72 -0.06 -2.48
N PHE A 133 13.70 -0.65 -3.17
CA PHE A 133 14.37 -1.88 -2.76
C PHE A 133 15.84 -1.86 -3.13
N ARG A 134 16.62 -2.72 -2.48
CA ARG A 134 18.04 -2.90 -2.74
C ARG A 134 18.25 -3.75 -3.98
N LEU A 135 19.12 -3.31 -4.88
CA LEU A 135 19.63 -4.10 -6.01
C LEU A 135 20.82 -4.95 -5.57
N ASP A 136 21.06 -6.03 -6.26
CA ASP A 136 22.18 -6.93 -6.03
C ASP A 136 23.54 -6.31 -6.40
N TYR A 137 24.59 -7.13 -6.49
CA TYR A 137 25.94 -6.70 -6.84
C TYR A 137 26.23 -6.80 -8.35
N ASP A 138 25.33 -7.42 -9.12
CA ASP A 138 25.40 -7.52 -10.58
C ASP A 138 24.47 -6.49 -11.24
N GLY A 139 24.39 -6.50 -12.56
CA GLY A 139 23.48 -5.64 -13.32
C GLY A 139 23.99 -4.21 -13.54
N ILE A 140 23.03 -3.31 -13.88
CA ILE A 140 23.34 -1.94 -14.33
C ILE A 140 23.68 -0.97 -13.20
N ALA A 141 23.32 -1.30 -11.97
CA ALA A 141 23.55 -0.50 -10.76
C ALA A 141 23.94 -1.38 -9.58
N PRO A 142 25.16 -1.96 -9.57
CA PRO A 142 25.60 -2.86 -8.51
C PRO A 142 25.43 -2.26 -7.11
N ASN A 143 24.72 -2.99 -6.22
CA ASN A 143 24.37 -2.52 -4.88
C ASN A 143 23.62 -1.18 -4.85
N GLY A 144 22.94 -0.82 -5.91
CA GLY A 144 22.11 0.35 -6.05
C GLY A 144 20.72 0.20 -5.41
N ALA A 145 19.78 0.99 -5.87
CA ALA A 145 18.36 0.89 -5.50
C ALA A 145 17.46 0.95 -6.73
N GLY A 146 16.47 0.07 -6.75
CA GLY A 146 15.35 0.12 -7.66
C GLY A 146 14.14 0.80 -7.02
N GLU A 147 13.41 1.57 -7.78
CA GLU A 147 12.17 2.22 -7.34
C GLU A 147 11.05 1.96 -8.34
N THR A 148 9.85 1.68 -7.83
CA THR A 148 8.66 1.59 -8.64
C THR A 148 7.55 2.48 -8.09
N THR A 149 6.91 3.23 -8.96
CA THR A 149 5.65 3.93 -8.65
C THR A 149 4.56 3.47 -9.59
N SER A 150 3.31 3.50 -9.13
CA SER A 150 2.18 3.05 -9.95
C SER A 150 0.85 3.56 -9.43
N TRP A 151 -0.15 3.59 -10.31
CA TRP A 151 -1.55 3.90 -10.00
C TRP A 151 -2.44 2.72 -10.39
N PRO A 152 -2.66 1.73 -9.50
CA PRO A 152 -3.62 0.67 -9.73
C PRO A 152 -5.07 1.17 -9.63
N LEU A 153 -5.88 0.89 -10.65
CA LEU A 153 -7.34 0.93 -10.62
C LEU A 153 -7.83 -0.52 -10.50
N THR A 154 -8.56 -0.84 -9.45
CA THR A 154 -8.96 -2.21 -9.15
C THR A 154 -10.47 -2.32 -8.97
N LEU A 155 -11.00 -3.43 -9.43
CA LEU A 155 -12.36 -3.90 -9.14
C LEU A 155 -12.24 -5.18 -8.32
N ARG A 156 -13.11 -5.36 -7.32
CA ARG A 156 -13.18 -6.60 -6.56
C ARG A 156 -14.61 -7.05 -6.31
N ALA A 157 -14.78 -8.34 -6.18
CA ALA A 157 -16.00 -8.97 -5.72
C ALA A 157 -15.65 -9.91 -4.57
N THR A 158 -16.22 -9.66 -3.40
CA THR A 158 -16.04 -10.50 -2.20
C THR A 158 -17.32 -11.25 -1.91
N TYR A 159 -17.21 -12.55 -1.80
CA TYR A 159 -18.27 -13.44 -1.34
C TYR A 159 -18.02 -13.80 0.12
N HIS A 160 -18.97 -13.45 1.00
CA HIS A 160 -18.98 -13.77 2.42
C HIS A 160 -19.59 -15.16 2.60
N ALA A 161 -18.78 -16.20 2.41
CA ALA A 161 -19.25 -17.60 2.43
C ALA A 161 -19.71 -18.06 3.82
N SER A 162 -19.15 -17.47 4.89
CA SER A 162 -19.54 -17.67 6.27
C SER A 162 -19.04 -16.52 7.14
N PRO A 163 -19.48 -16.41 8.42
CA PRO A 163 -18.93 -15.40 9.35
C PRO A 163 -17.41 -15.46 9.53
N SER A 164 -16.79 -16.60 9.24
CA SER A 164 -15.36 -16.84 9.41
C SER A 164 -14.58 -16.94 8.10
N PHE A 165 -15.23 -16.92 6.91
CA PHE A 165 -14.55 -17.08 5.64
C PHE A 165 -15.07 -16.17 4.54
N ASP A 166 -14.17 -15.36 3.98
CA ASP A 166 -14.39 -14.54 2.80
C ASP A 166 -13.55 -15.04 1.63
N LEU A 167 -14.14 -15.02 0.43
CA LEU A 167 -13.45 -15.25 -0.85
C LEU A 167 -13.55 -13.99 -1.70
N THR A 168 -12.42 -13.42 -2.09
CA THR A 168 -12.35 -12.22 -2.93
C THR A 168 -11.69 -12.54 -4.26
N LEU A 169 -12.36 -12.19 -5.35
CA LEU A 169 -11.80 -12.08 -6.69
C LEU A 169 -11.53 -10.61 -6.96
N MET A 170 -10.35 -10.29 -7.47
CA MET A 170 -9.98 -8.93 -7.87
C MET A 170 -9.34 -8.91 -9.25
N GLY A 171 -9.57 -7.82 -9.97
CA GLY A 171 -8.93 -7.54 -11.25
C GLY A 171 -8.77 -6.04 -11.46
N GLY A 172 -7.89 -5.64 -12.35
CA GLY A 172 -7.66 -4.22 -12.58
C GLY A 172 -6.58 -3.91 -13.59
N ILE A 173 -6.25 -2.63 -13.67
CA ILE A 173 -5.20 -2.11 -14.53
C ILE A 173 -4.27 -1.24 -13.67
N VAL A 174 -2.98 -1.47 -13.79
CA VAL A 174 -1.93 -0.59 -13.28
C VAL A 174 -1.55 0.36 -14.40
N PHE A 175 -1.68 1.66 -14.18
CA PHE A 175 -1.35 2.68 -15.18
C PHE A 175 -0.39 3.72 -14.59
N SER A 176 0.24 4.51 -15.46
CA SER A 176 1.22 5.55 -15.09
C SER A 176 2.31 5.01 -14.16
N GLY A 177 2.86 3.85 -14.51
CA GLY A 177 3.96 3.27 -13.77
C GLY A 177 5.30 3.85 -14.19
N GLN A 178 6.19 4.02 -13.21
CA GLN A 178 7.56 4.45 -13.45
C GLN A 178 8.53 3.52 -12.73
N LEU A 179 9.60 3.18 -13.42
CA LEU A 179 10.76 2.47 -12.91
C LEU A 179 11.93 3.44 -12.85
N GLU A 180 12.66 3.42 -11.75
CA GLU A 180 13.87 4.21 -11.58
C GLU A 180 14.98 3.34 -11.00
N VAL A 181 16.18 3.48 -11.54
CA VAL A 181 17.39 2.83 -11.03
C VAL A 181 18.38 3.90 -10.58
N THR A 182 18.87 3.73 -9.36
CA THR A 182 19.81 4.66 -8.72
C THR A 182 21.07 3.89 -8.31
N ASP A 183 22.26 4.47 -8.54
CA ASP A 183 23.52 3.88 -8.09
C ASP A 183 23.77 4.06 -6.59
N GLN A 184 24.87 3.50 -6.08
CA GLN A 184 25.27 3.65 -4.67
C GLN A 184 25.56 5.10 -4.25
N THR A 185 25.84 5.99 -5.19
CA THR A 185 26.14 7.40 -4.95
C THR A 185 24.91 8.29 -5.09
N ARG A 186 23.74 7.68 -5.20
CA ARG A 186 22.41 8.32 -5.33
C ARG A 186 22.20 9.03 -6.68
N ASN A 187 22.98 8.71 -7.73
CA ASN A 187 22.70 9.20 -9.06
C ASN A 187 21.67 8.32 -9.73
N VAL A 188 20.65 8.94 -10.33
CA VAL A 188 19.70 8.23 -11.19
C VAL A 188 20.43 7.81 -12.45
N ILE A 189 20.57 6.50 -12.65
CA ILE A 189 21.16 5.90 -13.85
C ILE A 189 20.16 5.87 -14.98
N GLU A 190 18.94 5.46 -14.66
CA GLU A 190 17.88 5.37 -15.65
C GLU A 190 16.49 5.55 -15.02
N ARG A 191 15.59 6.12 -15.81
CA ARG A 191 14.18 6.27 -15.47
C ARG A 191 13.35 5.95 -16.69
N GLN A 192 12.36 5.08 -16.52
CA GLN A 192 11.48 4.65 -17.60
C GLN A 192 10.02 4.59 -17.11
N ASP A 193 9.12 5.12 -17.93
CA ASP A 193 7.69 4.89 -17.76
C ASP A 193 7.32 3.56 -18.44
N TYR A 194 6.51 2.74 -17.79
CA TYR A 194 6.03 1.50 -18.36
C TYR A 194 4.56 1.59 -18.77
N GLU A 195 4.19 0.78 -19.76
CA GLU A 195 2.82 0.69 -20.26
C GLU A 195 1.88 0.09 -19.20
N SER A 196 0.59 0.33 -19.39
CA SER A 196 -0.43 -0.23 -18.49
C SER A 196 -0.40 -1.76 -18.49
N ALA A 197 -0.47 -2.34 -17.31
CA ALA A 197 -0.48 -3.79 -17.12
C ALA A 197 -1.77 -4.25 -16.45
N GLY A 198 -2.34 -5.36 -16.94
CA GLY A 198 -3.49 -6.00 -16.30
C GLY A 198 -3.07 -6.77 -15.04
N VAL A 199 -3.91 -6.76 -14.00
CA VAL A 199 -3.72 -7.55 -12.79
C VAL A 199 -4.97 -8.36 -12.48
N ILE A 200 -4.80 -9.57 -11.96
CA ILE A 200 -5.86 -10.43 -11.45
C ILE A 200 -5.37 -11.13 -10.18
N GLY A 201 -6.25 -11.33 -9.22
CA GLY A 201 -5.92 -12.00 -7.97
C GLY A 201 -7.12 -12.64 -7.30
N VAL A 202 -6.83 -13.65 -6.49
CA VAL A 202 -7.81 -14.34 -5.63
C VAL A 202 -7.27 -14.32 -4.20
N ILE A 203 -8.11 -13.96 -3.24
CA ILE A 203 -7.76 -13.88 -1.82
C ILE A 203 -8.79 -14.67 -1.02
N GLY A 204 -8.33 -15.64 -0.22
CA GLY A 204 -9.12 -16.28 0.83
C GLY A 204 -8.75 -15.69 2.19
N GLN A 205 -9.74 -15.27 2.98
CA GLN A 205 -9.52 -14.73 4.32
C GLN A 205 -10.28 -15.55 5.36
N LEU A 206 -9.56 -16.07 6.34
CA LEU A 206 -10.12 -16.76 7.50
C LEU A 206 -10.06 -15.85 8.73
N ARG A 207 -11.15 -15.84 9.52
CA ARG A 207 -11.25 -15.17 10.84
C ARG A 207 -11.49 -16.23 11.90
N PHE A 208 -10.73 -16.18 12.98
CA PHE A 208 -10.81 -17.12 14.12
C PHE A 208 -11.42 -16.46 15.33
#